data_8e51ba3466a7ecc99f5b4ff11426769d
#
_entry.id   8e51ba3466a7ecc99f5b4ff11426769d
#
_cell.length_a   1.000
_cell.length_b   1.000
_cell.length_c   1.000
_cell.angle_alpha   90.00
_cell.angle_beta   90.00
_cell.angle_gamma   90.00
#
_symmetry.space_group_name_H-M   'P 1'
#
loop_
_entity.id
_entity.type
_entity.pdbx_description
1 polymer ?
#
loop_
_entity_poly.entity_id
_entity_poly.type
_entity_poly.pdbx_seq_one_letter_code
_entity_poly.pdbx_strand_id
1 'polypeptide(L)'
;RLGMVSVNIGGALVPLGVCVYLFFHAGTGRERIRCLVASVLTAAVIDVISLLFPADPVAMPFDPMVLYGLCGGVIAWLTGRSRRSAFIAGVLGMILADTAIGVVNWTRGVQQVLYLGGAGALDAVVLSGVTAVMLCELFGEIMERMARGKTNGSTLQGGQSA
;
A
#
# COMPACT_ATOMS: atom_id res chain seq x y z
N ARG A 1 3.76 31.81 6.15
CA ARG A 1 4.18 31.23 4.85
C ARG A 1 3.74 29.79 4.86
N LEU A 2 2.88 29.42 3.90
CA LEU A 2 2.50 28.03 3.68
C LEU A 2 3.74 27.22 3.31
N GLY A 3 3.86 25.98 3.83
CA GLY A 3 4.97 25.10 3.52
C GLY A 3 5.06 24.81 2.02
N MET A 4 6.25 24.49 1.55
CA MET A 4 6.47 24.10 0.15
C MET A 4 6.23 22.59 -0.02
N VAL A 5 5.56 22.23 -1.09
CA VAL A 5 5.36 20.83 -1.50
C VAL A 5 6.18 20.59 -2.76
N SER A 6 7.03 19.59 -2.72
CA SER A 6 7.79 19.10 -3.88
C SER A 6 7.25 17.72 -4.28
N VAL A 7 6.83 17.58 -5.52
CA VAL A 7 6.26 16.34 -6.06
C VAL A 7 7.21 15.77 -7.10
N ASN A 8 7.68 14.55 -6.88
CA ASN A 8 8.51 13.86 -7.85
C ASN A 8 7.61 13.16 -8.89
N ILE A 9 7.96 13.32 -10.17
CA ILE A 9 7.17 12.76 -11.27
C ILE A 9 7.16 11.23 -11.20
N GLY A 10 8.32 10.59 -11.01
CA GLY A 10 8.43 9.13 -11.01
C GLY A 10 7.88 8.47 -9.74
N GLY A 11 8.14 9.05 -8.57
CA GLY A 11 7.78 8.45 -7.28
C GLY A 11 6.37 8.76 -6.80
N ALA A 12 5.76 9.85 -7.27
CA ALA A 12 4.42 10.22 -6.84
C ALA A 12 3.42 10.39 -8.00
N LEU A 13 3.76 11.17 -9.02
CA LEU A 13 2.81 11.53 -10.07
C LEU A 13 2.42 10.32 -10.93
N VAL A 14 3.39 9.49 -11.32
CA VAL A 14 3.12 8.28 -12.13
C VAL A 14 2.29 7.27 -11.34
N PRO A 15 2.64 6.86 -10.09
CA PRO A 15 1.79 5.96 -9.30
C PRO A 15 0.40 6.52 -9.05
N LEU A 16 0.28 7.83 -8.78
CA LEU A 16 -1.00 8.49 -8.61
C LEU A 16 -1.84 8.45 -9.89
N GLY A 17 -1.24 8.68 -11.04
CA GLY A 17 -1.91 8.56 -12.34
C GLY A 17 -2.45 7.15 -12.59
N VAL A 18 -1.65 6.13 -12.25
CA VAL A 18 -2.09 4.72 -12.31
C VAL A 18 -3.25 4.47 -11.34
N CYS A 19 -3.21 5.00 -10.11
CA CYS A 19 -4.31 4.90 -9.15
C CYS A 19 -5.61 5.50 -9.69
N VAL A 20 -5.54 6.71 -10.25
CA VAL A 20 -6.70 7.38 -10.86
C VAL A 20 -7.27 6.54 -11.99
N TYR A 21 -6.41 6.05 -12.89
CA TYR A 21 -6.83 5.16 -13.97
C TYR A 21 -7.53 3.90 -13.44
N LEU A 22 -6.93 3.18 -12.49
CA LEU A 22 -7.49 1.97 -11.90
C LEU A 22 -8.79 2.24 -11.15
N PHE A 23 -8.91 3.38 -10.48
CA PHE A 23 -10.11 3.77 -9.73
C PHE A 23 -11.32 3.99 -10.65
N PHE A 24 -11.10 4.66 -11.80
CA PHE A 24 -12.18 4.84 -12.78
C PHE A 24 -12.54 3.56 -13.51
N HIS A 25 -11.59 2.62 -13.66
CA HIS A 25 -11.83 1.30 -14.26
C HIS A 25 -12.27 0.24 -13.24
N ALA A 26 -12.50 0.61 -11.97
CA ALA A 26 -13.13 -0.27 -10.99
C ALA A 26 -14.58 -0.56 -11.38
N GLY A 27 -14.91 -1.84 -11.50
CA GLY A 27 -16.18 -2.29 -12.08
C GLY A 27 -17.42 -2.02 -11.23
N THR A 28 -17.25 -1.79 -9.92
CA THR A 28 -18.36 -1.60 -8.99
C THR A 28 -18.13 -0.44 -8.02
N GLY A 29 -19.22 0.27 -7.66
CA GLY A 29 -19.14 1.34 -6.66
C GLY A 29 -18.65 0.84 -5.29
N ARG A 30 -18.95 -0.40 -4.93
CA ARG A 30 -18.46 -1.03 -3.70
C ARG A 30 -16.94 -1.20 -3.69
N GLU A 31 -16.34 -1.52 -4.83
CA GLU A 31 -14.89 -1.62 -4.97
C GLU A 31 -14.23 -0.24 -4.80
N ARG A 32 -14.81 0.81 -5.35
CA ARG A 32 -14.30 2.19 -5.19
C ARG A 32 -14.31 2.64 -3.73
N ILE A 33 -15.42 2.42 -3.01
CA ILE A 33 -15.52 2.74 -1.58
C ILE A 33 -14.47 1.95 -0.79
N ARG A 34 -14.30 0.66 -1.11
CA ARG A 34 -13.31 -0.19 -0.46
C ARG A 34 -11.88 0.32 -0.70
N CYS A 35 -11.54 0.76 -1.91
CA CYS A 35 -10.23 1.35 -2.20
C CYS A 35 -9.96 2.57 -1.30
N LEU A 36 -10.94 3.48 -1.18
CA LEU A 36 -10.80 4.68 -0.36
C LEU A 36 -10.68 4.34 1.13
N VAL A 37 -11.55 3.46 1.64
CA VAL A 37 -11.46 3.01 3.05
C VAL A 37 -10.13 2.33 3.33
N ALA A 38 -9.68 1.45 2.43
CA ALA A 38 -8.39 0.79 2.55
C ALA A 38 -7.22 1.79 2.54
N SER A 39 -7.28 2.83 1.70
CA SER A 39 -6.26 3.89 1.67
C SER A 39 -6.18 4.66 2.98
N VAL A 40 -7.32 5.02 3.55
CA VAL A 40 -7.36 5.73 4.84
C VAL A 40 -6.85 4.85 5.98
N LEU A 41 -7.25 3.57 6.01
CA LEU A 41 -6.75 2.63 7.02
C LEU A 41 -5.24 2.42 6.89
N THR A 42 -4.74 2.27 5.66
CA THR A 42 -3.29 2.15 5.41
C THR A 42 -2.55 3.39 5.91
N ALA A 43 -3.04 4.59 5.59
CA ALA A 43 -2.45 5.84 6.08
C ALA A 43 -2.43 5.90 7.60
N ALA A 44 -3.56 5.63 8.26
CA ALA A 44 -3.65 5.69 9.72
C ALA A 44 -2.67 4.72 10.41
N VAL A 45 -2.50 3.51 9.88
CA VAL A 45 -1.55 2.53 10.45
C VAL A 45 -0.11 2.96 10.19
N ILE A 46 0.21 3.51 9.02
CA ILE A 46 1.55 4.04 8.74
C ILE A 46 1.87 5.21 9.68
N ASP A 47 0.92 6.13 9.91
CA ASP A 47 1.09 7.22 10.86
C ASP A 47 1.39 6.70 12.28
N VAL A 48 0.65 5.68 12.74
CA VAL A 48 0.91 5.04 14.04
C VAL A 48 2.29 4.38 14.07
N ILE A 49 2.70 3.69 13.02
CA ILE A 49 4.03 3.08 12.93
C ILE A 49 5.12 4.16 12.97
N SER A 50 4.94 5.27 12.26
CA SER A 50 5.90 6.37 12.23
C SER A 50 6.05 7.06 13.60
N LEU A 51 5.03 7.03 14.43
CA LEU A 51 5.09 7.53 15.81
C LEU A 51 5.83 6.56 16.76
N LEU A 52 5.74 5.26 16.50
CA LEU A 52 6.37 4.23 17.33
C LEU A 52 7.86 4.02 17.00
N PHE A 53 8.23 4.25 15.75
CA PHE A 53 9.61 4.14 15.27
C PHE A 53 10.14 5.53 14.91
N PRO A 54 10.89 6.20 15.82
CA PRO A 54 11.51 7.48 15.49
C PRO A 54 12.44 7.28 14.29
N ALA A 55 12.30 8.14 13.30
CA ALA A 55 13.06 8.11 12.05
C ALA A 55 14.51 8.59 12.26
N ASP A 56 15.27 7.90 13.12
CA ASP A 56 16.70 8.13 13.24
C ASP A 56 17.45 7.12 12.35
N PRO A 57 17.95 7.56 11.17
CA PRO A 57 18.58 6.66 10.19
C PRO A 57 19.82 5.94 10.77
N VAL A 58 20.40 6.49 11.83
CA VAL A 58 21.60 5.96 12.47
C VAL A 58 21.30 4.76 13.37
N ALA A 59 20.05 4.64 13.86
CA ALA A 59 19.65 3.60 14.78
C ALA A 59 19.05 2.36 14.12
N MET A 60 18.71 2.41 12.82
CA MET A 60 18.07 1.31 12.12
C MET A 60 19.02 0.63 11.13
N PRO A 61 19.09 -0.73 11.11
CA PRO A 61 19.89 -1.49 10.14
C PRO A 61 19.29 -1.46 8.71
N PHE A 62 18.10 -0.93 8.54
CA PHE A 62 17.38 -0.83 7.28
C PHE A 62 16.93 0.61 7.02
N ASP A 63 16.86 0.99 5.75
CA ASP A 63 16.30 2.27 5.34
C ASP A 63 14.83 2.37 5.79
N PRO A 64 14.45 3.38 6.61
CA PRO A 64 13.07 3.54 7.08
C PRO A 64 12.05 3.61 5.92
N MET A 65 12.45 4.16 4.77
CA MET A 65 11.60 4.27 3.60
C MET A 65 11.17 2.90 3.05
N VAL A 66 12.10 1.94 3.02
CA VAL A 66 11.80 0.56 2.61
C VAL A 66 10.86 -0.11 3.61
N LEU A 67 11.09 0.09 4.90
CA LEU A 67 10.25 -0.46 5.96
C LEU A 67 8.80 0.07 5.84
N TYR A 68 8.63 1.38 5.71
CA TYR A 68 7.31 1.98 5.53
C TYR A 68 6.62 1.50 4.25
N GLY A 69 7.35 1.38 3.15
CA GLY A 69 6.83 0.84 1.89
C GLY A 69 6.35 -0.60 2.03
N LEU A 70 7.13 -1.46 2.68
CA LEU A 70 6.76 -2.86 2.92
C LEU A 70 5.56 -2.97 3.88
N CYS A 71 5.60 -2.28 5.00
CA CYS A 71 4.48 -2.28 5.95
C CYS A 71 3.20 -1.75 5.30
N GLY A 72 3.28 -0.62 4.57
CA GLY A 72 2.16 -0.07 3.83
C GLY A 72 1.61 -1.05 2.81
N GLY A 73 2.49 -1.77 2.09
CA GLY A 73 2.09 -2.81 1.13
C GLY A 73 1.35 -3.97 1.79
N VAL A 74 1.83 -4.48 2.93
CA VAL A 74 1.16 -5.55 3.69
C VAL A 74 -0.23 -5.11 4.15
N ILE A 75 -0.34 -3.92 4.72
CA ILE A 75 -1.62 -3.38 5.21
C ILE A 75 -2.59 -3.17 4.06
N ALA A 76 -2.12 -2.59 2.95
CA ALA A 76 -2.91 -2.38 1.75
C ALA A 76 -3.42 -3.70 1.15
N TRP A 77 -2.58 -4.75 1.17
CA TRP A 77 -3.01 -6.10 0.77
C TRP A 77 -4.10 -6.66 1.67
N LEU A 78 -3.93 -6.58 2.99
CA LEU A 78 -4.91 -7.09 3.96
C LEU A 78 -6.26 -6.39 3.83
N THR A 79 -6.27 -5.09 3.58
CA THR A 79 -7.48 -4.27 3.49
C THR A 79 -8.08 -4.24 2.09
N GLY A 80 -7.24 -4.26 1.07
CA GLY A 80 -7.64 -4.11 -0.33
C GLY A 80 -8.36 -5.32 -0.92
N ARG A 81 -7.93 -6.53 -0.61
CA ARG A 81 -8.48 -7.83 -1.08
C ARG A 81 -8.57 -8.04 -2.59
N SER A 82 -8.31 -7.05 -3.41
CA SER A 82 -8.17 -7.18 -4.87
C SER A 82 -6.88 -6.48 -5.30
N ARG A 83 -6.26 -6.94 -6.39
CA ARG A 83 -5.01 -6.37 -6.92
C ARG A 83 -5.11 -4.86 -7.11
N ARG A 84 -6.21 -4.40 -7.72
CA ARG A 84 -6.47 -2.97 -7.96
C ARG A 84 -6.63 -2.20 -6.67
N SER A 85 -7.46 -2.71 -5.77
CA SER A 85 -7.72 -2.09 -4.49
C SER A 85 -6.48 -2.04 -3.60
N ALA A 86 -5.67 -3.11 -3.60
CA ALA A 86 -4.42 -3.17 -2.85
C ALA A 86 -3.39 -2.15 -3.37
N PHE A 87 -3.21 -2.05 -4.71
CA PHE A 87 -2.33 -1.05 -5.30
C PHE A 87 -2.76 0.38 -4.93
N ILE A 88 -4.04 0.68 -5.13
CA ILE A 88 -4.60 2.00 -4.81
C ILE A 88 -4.41 2.31 -3.32
N ALA A 89 -4.71 1.35 -2.43
CA ALA A 89 -4.57 1.52 -0.99
C ALA A 89 -3.12 1.73 -0.57
N GLY A 90 -2.17 1.02 -1.18
CA GLY A 90 -0.75 1.20 -0.92
C GLY A 90 -0.24 2.58 -1.33
N VAL A 91 -0.49 2.96 -2.57
CA VAL A 91 -0.04 4.25 -3.11
C VAL A 91 -0.72 5.44 -2.41
N LEU A 92 -2.07 5.46 -2.39
CA LEU A 92 -2.81 6.56 -1.76
C LEU A 92 -2.61 6.57 -0.25
N GLY A 93 -2.49 5.41 0.40
CA GLY A 93 -2.24 5.32 1.82
C GLY A 93 -0.93 6.01 2.22
N MET A 94 0.15 5.75 1.48
CA MET A 94 1.44 6.42 1.71
C MET A 94 1.38 7.93 1.46
N ILE A 95 0.79 8.35 0.34
CA ILE A 95 0.64 9.79 0.02
C ILE A 95 -0.19 10.50 1.08
N LEU A 96 -1.27 9.87 1.58
CA LEU A 96 -2.10 10.42 2.64
C LEU A 96 -1.34 10.54 3.96
N ALA A 97 -0.57 9.51 4.35
CA ALA A 97 0.26 9.53 5.56
C ALA A 97 1.32 10.66 5.49
N ASP A 98 2.07 10.73 4.40
CA ASP A 98 3.07 11.78 4.20
C ASP A 98 2.43 13.18 4.26
N THR A 99 1.26 13.33 3.64
CA THR A 99 0.52 14.60 3.65
C THR A 99 0.03 14.94 5.04
N ALA A 100 -0.50 13.97 5.79
CA ALA A 100 -1.00 14.17 7.15
C ALA A 100 0.13 14.62 8.09
N ILE A 101 1.27 13.94 8.07
CA ILE A 101 2.47 14.32 8.84
C ILE A 101 2.94 15.71 8.43
N GLY A 102 3.00 16.02 7.14
CA GLY A 102 3.37 17.34 6.64
C GLY A 102 2.47 18.46 7.17
N VAL A 103 1.15 18.26 7.10
CA VAL A 103 0.16 19.22 7.61
C VAL A 103 0.30 19.41 9.13
N VAL A 104 0.44 18.32 9.89
CA VAL A 104 0.65 18.37 11.34
C VAL A 104 1.91 19.17 11.69
N ASN A 105 3.02 18.96 10.98
CA ASN A 105 4.25 19.70 11.21
C ASN A 105 4.10 21.19 10.88
N TRP A 106 3.40 21.53 9.80
CA TRP A 106 3.12 22.94 9.47
C TRP A 106 2.24 23.62 10.51
N THR A 107 1.23 22.95 11.06
CA THR A 107 0.40 23.50 12.15
C THR A 107 1.18 23.70 13.44
N ARG A 108 2.23 22.92 13.66
CA ARG A 108 3.18 23.07 14.79
C ARG A 108 4.25 24.13 14.53
N GLY A 109 4.22 24.81 13.39
CA GLY A 109 5.17 25.88 13.04
C GLY A 109 6.50 25.36 12.50
N VAL A 110 6.64 24.05 12.24
CA VAL A 110 7.83 23.48 11.61
C VAL A 110 7.79 23.78 10.13
N GLN A 111 8.72 24.63 9.67
CA GLN A 111 8.87 24.95 8.25
C GLN A 111 9.71 23.86 7.58
N GLN A 112 9.05 22.90 6.95
CA GLN A 112 9.71 21.87 6.16
C GLN A 112 9.08 21.78 4.76
N VAL A 113 9.88 21.33 3.80
CA VAL A 113 9.39 20.96 2.46
C VAL A 113 8.84 19.54 2.53
N LEU A 114 7.60 19.36 2.11
CA LEU A 114 7.00 18.04 1.97
C LEU A 114 7.41 17.45 0.62
N TYR A 115 8.20 16.39 0.66
CA TYR A 115 8.63 15.65 -0.53
C TYR A 115 7.71 14.45 -0.76
N LEU A 116 6.90 14.48 -1.81
CA LEU A 116 6.09 13.33 -2.22
C LEU A 116 6.81 12.56 -3.33
N GLY A 117 7.12 11.30 -3.07
CA GLY A 117 7.83 10.46 -4.03
C GLY A 117 9.31 10.81 -4.18
N GLY A 118 9.98 11.34 -3.14
CA GLY A 118 11.32 11.92 -3.19
C GLY A 118 12.41 10.99 -3.69
N ALA A 119 12.33 9.68 -3.41
CA ALA A 119 13.28 8.66 -3.86
C ALA A 119 12.96 8.07 -5.25
N GLY A 120 12.00 8.61 -5.98
CA GLY A 120 11.65 8.16 -7.33
C GLY A 120 11.05 6.76 -7.35
N ALA A 121 11.61 5.86 -8.18
CA ALA A 121 11.08 4.50 -8.33
C ALA A 121 11.27 3.61 -7.08
N LEU A 122 12.18 3.95 -6.19
CA LEU A 122 12.41 3.24 -4.92
C LEU A 122 11.73 3.94 -3.73
N ASP A 123 10.86 4.89 -3.99
CA ASP A 123 10.10 5.57 -2.96
C ASP A 123 9.13 4.63 -2.24
N ALA A 124 8.85 4.90 -0.97
CA ALA A 124 7.91 4.14 -0.15
C ALA A 124 6.51 4.07 -0.78
N VAL A 125 6.09 5.09 -1.54
CA VAL A 125 4.83 5.12 -2.28
C VAL A 125 4.78 4.00 -3.34
N VAL A 126 5.83 3.89 -4.16
CA VAL A 126 5.92 2.86 -5.20
C VAL A 126 6.07 1.47 -4.58
N LEU A 127 6.98 1.35 -3.59
CA LEU A 127 7.22 0.08 -2.88
C LEU A 127 5.95 -0.46 -2.22
N SER A 128 5.17 0.40 -1.56
CA SER A 128 3.91 0.01 -0.92
C SER A 128 2.91 -0.54 -1.94
N GLY A 129 2.70 0.18 -3.05
CA GLY A 129 1.78 -0.25 -4.10
C GLY A 129 2.20 -1.58 -4.76
N VAL A 130 3.48 -1.70 -5.11
CA VAL A 130 4.02 -2.92 -5.75
C VAL A 130 3.97 -4.12 -4.79
N THR A 131 4.40 -3.93 -3.54
CA THR A 131 4.35 -4.98 -2.51
C THR A 131 2.93 -5.48 -2.29
N ALA A 132 1.94 -4.57 -2.21
CA ALA A 132 0.54 -4.94 -2.05
C ALA A 132 0.03 -5.83 -3.20
N VAL A 133 0.39 -5.51 -4.44
CA VAL A 133 0.02 -6.32 -5.61
C VAL A 133 0.72 -7.67 -5.60
N MET A 134 2.03 -7.70 -5.32
CA MET A 134 2.80 -8.94 -5.26
C MET A 134 2.24 -9.90 -4.21
N LEU A 135 1.85 -9.39 -3.04
CA LEU A 135 1.20 -10.19 -2.00
C LEU A 135 -0.16 -10.72 -2.46
N CYS A 136 -0.97 -9.92 -3.15
CA CYS A 136 -2.23 -10.38 -3.72
C CYS A 136 -2.04 -11.53 -4.72
N GLU A 137 -1.01 -11.45 -5.57
CA GLU A 137 -0.69 -12.52 -6.53
C GLU A 137 -0.24 -13.79 -5.80
N LEU A 138 0.75 -13.65 -4.93
CA LEU A 138 1.33 -14.78 -4.21
C LEU A 138 0.28 -15.55 -3.40
N PHE A 139 -0.52 -14.83 -2.61
CA PHE A 139 -1.55 -15.47 -1.79
C PHE A 139 -2.72 -15.96 -2.62
N GLY A 140 -3.07 -15.27 -3.71
CA GLY A 140 -4.07 -15.74 -4.66
C GLY A 140 -3.69 -17.11 -5.26
N GLU A 141 -2.45 -17.26 -5.69
CA GLU A 141 -1.94 -18.51 -6.25
C GLU A 141 -1.86 -19.64 -5.19
N ILE A 142 -1.40 -19.33 -3.98
CA ILE A 142 -1.34 -20.31 -2.89
C ILE A 142 -2.76 -20.83 -2.56
N MET A 143 -3.74 -19.95 -2.45
CA MET A 143 -5.13 -20.31 -2.16
C MET A 143 -5.72 -21.19 -3.27
N GLU A 144 -5.44 -20.87 -4.54
CA GLU A 144 -5.91 -21.66 -5.68
C GLU A 144 -5.28 -23.04 -5.71
N ARG A 145 -3.98 -23.14 -5.45
CA ARG A 145 -3.28 -24.44 -5.35
C ARG A 145 -3.83 -25.30 -4.22
N MET A 146 -4.10 -24.73 -3.06
CA MET A 146 -4.71 -25.44 -1.93
C MET A 146 -6.13 -25.92 -2.26
N ALA A 147 -6.93 -25.11 -2.94
CA ALA A 147 -8.28 -25.50 -3.35
C ALA A 147 -8.25 -26.65 -4.37
N ARG A 148 -7.36 -26.62 -5.35
CA ARG A 148 -7.19 -27.69 -6.35
C ARG A 148 -6.70 -29.00 -5.70
N GLY A 149 -5.78 -28.93 -4.73
CA GLY A 149 -5.28 -30.12 -4.01
C GLY A 149 -6.39 -30.82 -3.23
N LYS A 150 -7.33 -30.06 -2.66
CA LYS A 150 -8.47 -30.62 -1.92
C LYS A 150 -9.48 -31.31 -2.82
N THR A 151 -9.69 -30.80 -4.03
CA THR A 151 -10.62 -31.40 -5.02
C THR A 151 -10.10 -32.74 -5.57
N ASN A 152 -8.79 -32.83 -5.82
CA ASN A 152 -8.18 -34.09 -6.30
C ASN A 152 -8.16 -35.18 -5.22
N GLY A 153 -8.05 -34.83 -3.94
CA GLY A 153 -8.11 -35.81 -2.83
C GLY A 153 -9.49 -36.42 -2.63
N SER A 154 -10.55 -35.66 -2.89
CA SER A 154 -11.94 -36.17 -2.74
C SER A 154 -12.36 -37.11 -3.86
N THR A 155 -11.80 -36.96 -5.07
CA THR A 155 -12.09 -37.82 -6.21
C THR A 155 -11.45 -39.21 -6.09
N LEU A 156 -10.31 -39.30 -5.39
CA LEU A 156 -9.62 -40.57 -5.16
C LEU A 156 -10.26 -41.42 -4.06
N GLN A 157 -10.95 -40.82 -3.09
CA GLN A 157 -11.66 -41.56 -2.04
C GLN A 157 -13.04 -42.05 -2.46
N GLY A 158 -13.68 -41.43 -3.45
CA GLY A 158 -14.98 -41.86 -3.98
C GLY A 158 -14.92 -43.09 -4.93
N GLY A 159 -13.72 -43.44 -5.40
CA GLY A 159 -13.52 -44.58 -6.34
C GLY A 159 -13.23 -45.95 -5.70
N GLN A 160 -13.09 -46.03 -4.37
CA GLN A 160 -12.76 -47.25 -3.65
C GLN A 160 -13.96 -47.91 -2.94
N SER A 161 -15.17 -47.40 -3.11
CA SER A 161 -16.38 -47.93 -2.46
C SER A 161 -17.47 -48.38 -3.47
N ALA A 162 -17.05 -48.85 -4.67
CA ALA A 162 -17.96 -49.48 -5.63
C ALA A 162 -17.52 -50.94 -5.94
#